data_3571206849014e94f67af2689ebe1c6e
#
_entry.id   3571206849014e94f67af2689ebe1c6e
#
_cell.length_a   1.000
_cell.length_b   1.000
_cell.length_c   1.000
_cell.angle_alpha   90.00
_cell.angle_beta   90.00
_cell.angle_gamma   90.00
#
_symmetry.space_group_name_H-M   'P 1'
#
loop_
_entity.id
_entity.type
_entity.pdbx_description
1 polymer ?
#
loop_
_entity_poly.entity_id
_entity_poly.type
_entity_poly.pdbx_seq_one_letter_code
_entity_poly.pdbx_strand_id
1 'polypeptide(L)'
;MKLTHNTIFITGGTSGIGRAMAEKFHQLGNQVIISGRREALLKEVTAASPGMDYVVLDVTRADSIKAAAQSVLERYPALNVVINNAGIMPFDNAAGELDDAQAVTLLNTNILGPVRVSAAFIERIKQQPDAVLINNSSVLAFLPLATNALYSATKAAIHSYTLSQRFLLRDTGVQVIEISPPWVDTDLIYKSGDPRAMPLDEFINETFDKLGTNTIEAIVDRVLPVRDNPGADEHTLVNQFNQSVADNPIPVQ
;
A
#
# COMPACT_ATOMS: atom_id res chain seq x y z
N MET A 1 -10.43 -10.01 -7.68
CA MET A 1 -11.24 -8.89 -8.20
C MET A 1 -11.28 -8.89 -9.72
N LYS A 2 -12.25 -8.17 -10.35
CA LYS A 2 -12.17 -7.86 -11.79
C LYS A 2 -11.03 -6.89 -12.03
N LEU A 3 -10.23 -7.11 -13.09
CA LEU A 3 -9.09 -6.26 -13.44
C LEU A 3 -9.45 -5.15 -14.45
N THR A 4 -10.67 -5.16 -14.98
CA THR A 4 -11.15 -4.22 -16.01
C THR A 4 -12.50 -3.62 -15.62
N HIS A 5 -12.88 -2.50 -16.26
CA HIS A 5 -14.18 -1.84 -16.08
C HIS A 5 -14.40 -1.29 -14.65
N ASN A 6 -13.31 -0.86 -13.99
CA ASN A 6 -13.38 -0.23 -12.68
C ASN A 6 -13.10 1.28 -12.78
N THR A 7 -13.58 1.99 -11.78
CA THR A 7 -13.13 3.34 -11.44
C THR A 7 -12.35 3.24 -10.14
N ILE A 8 -11.05 3.56 -10.18
CA ILE A 8 -10.06 3.23 -9.16
C ILE A 8 -9.44 4.49 -8.58
N PHE A 9 -9.45 4.64 -7.27
CA PHE A 9 -8.71 5.66 -6.55
C PHE A 9 -7.49 5.06 -5.85
N ILE A 10 -6.29 5.63 -6.09
CA ILE A 10 -5.02 5.12 -5.55
C ILE A 10 -4.30 6.22 -4.77
N THR A 11 -3.96 5.97 -3.51
CA THR A 11 -3.10 6.86 -2.73
C THR A 11 -1.63 6.57 -2.98
N GLY A 12 -0.79 7.63 -3.08
CA GLY A 12 0.65 7.47 -3.35
C GLY A 12 0.96 7.02 -4.78
N GLY A 13 0.20 7.53 -5.77
CA GLY A 13 0.31 7.15 -7.18
C GLY A 13 1.41 7.85 -7.99
N THR A 14 2.34 8.58 -7.34
CA THR A 14 3.37 9.36 -8.06
C THR A 14 4.68 8.62 -8.31
N SER A 15 4.93 7.51 -7.61
CA SER A 15 6.17 6.73 -7.72
C SER A 15 5.97 5.28 -7.24
N GLY A 16 6.98 4.45 -7.45
CA GLY A 16 7.06 3.08 -6.94
C GLY A 16 5.84 2.21 -7.27
N ILE A 17 5.44 1.38 -6.32
CA ILE A 17 4.35 0.42 -6.46
C ILE A 17 3.03 1.12 -6.84
N GLY A 18 2.70 2.25 -6.20
CA GLY A 18 1.44 2.96 -6.47
C GLY A 18 1.33 3.47 -7.89
N ARG A 19 2.41 4.06 -8.44
CA ARG A 19 2.47 4.49 -9.83
C ARG A 19 2.37 3.30 -10.79
N ALA A 20 3.14 2.26 -10.56
CA ALA A 20 3.16 1.09 -11.44
C ALA A 20 1.80 0.35 -11.44
N MET A 21 1.13 0.24 -10.29
CA MET A 21 -0.25 -0.27 -10.23
C MET A 21 -1.22 0.62 -11.00
N ALA A 22 -1.14 1.94 -10.84
CA ALA A 22 -1.99 2.89 -11.54
C ALA A 22 -1.85 2.77 -13.06
N GLU A 23 -0.61 2.74 -13.56
CA GLU A 23 -0.30 2.59 -14.98
C GLU A 23 -0.80 1.24 -15.52
N LYS A 24 -0.62 0.14 -14.78
CA LYS A 24 -1.09 -1.20 -15.17
C LYS A 24 -2.61 -1.26 -15.23
N PHE A 25 -3.33 -0.75 -14.22
CA PHE A 25 -4.79 -0.68 -14.24
C PHE A 25 -5.30 0.20 -15.38
N HIS A 26 -4.64 1.35 -15.63
CA HIS A 26 -5.00 2.23 -16.75
C HIS A 26 -4.82 1.53 -18.10
N GLN A 27 -3.71 0.81 -18.32
CA GLN A 27 -3.47 0.02 -19.53
C GLN A 27 -4.52 -1.07 -19.74
N LEU A 28 -5.13 -1.59 -18.67
CA LEU A 28 -6.24 -2.54 -18.72
C LEU A 28 -7.60 -1.87 -18.98
N GLY A 29 -7.64 -0.57 -19.25
CA GLY A 29 -8.87 0.16 -19.63
C GLY A 29 -9.72 0.61 -18.44
N ASN A 30 -9.16 0.70 -17.24
CA ASN A 30 -9.86 1.27 -16.08
C ASN A 30 -9.75 2.80 -16.07
N GLN A 31 -10.76 3.47 -15.48
CA GLN A 31 -10.63 4.87 -15.06
C GLN A 31 -9.80 4.92 -13.77
N VAL A 32 -8.63 5.55 -13.82
CA VAL A 32 -7.74 5.62 -12.66
C VAL A 32 -7.58 7.07 -12.21
N ILE A 33 -7.71 7.29 -10.90
CA ILE A 33 -7.47 8.57 -10.24
C ILE A 33 -6.34 8.36 -9.24
N ILE A 34 -5.19 8.97 -9.47
CA ILE A 34 -4.05 8.92 -8.56
C ILE A 34 -4.07 10.07 -7.57
N SER A 35 -3.43 9.88 -6.42
CA SER A 35 -3.27 10.96 -5.47
C SER A 35 -1.89 11.00 -4.81
N GLY A 36 -1.52 12.19 -4.34
CA GLY A 36 -0.25 12.45 -3.67
C GLY A 36 -0.11 13.93 -3.30
N ARG A 37 0.97 14.26 -2.59
CA ARG A 37 1.23 15.64 -2.13
C ARG A 37 1.86 16.53 -3.22
N ARG A 38 2.61 15.94 -4.15
CA ARG A 38 3.42 16.66 -5.14
C ARG A 38 2.64 16.80 -6.44
N GLU A 39 1.92 17.91 -6.61
CA GLU A 39 1.06 18.15 -7.76
C GLU A 39 1.83 18.10 -9.10
N ALA A 40 3.07 18.60 -9.14
CA ALA A 40 3.89 18.54 -10.35
C ALA A 40 4.10 17.11 -10.85
N LEU A 41 4.39 16.16 -9.93
CA LEU A 41 4.54 14.75 -10.30
C LEU A 41 3.21 14.09 -10.67
N LEU A 42 2.10 14.48 -10.04
CA LEU A 42 0.77 14.01 -10.44
C LEU A 42 0.46 14.41 -11.88
N LYS A 43 0.73 15.67 -12.23
CA LYS A 43 0.58 16.20 -13.61
C LYS A 43 1.47 15.45 -14.60
N GLU A 44 2.72 15.17 -14.24
CA GLU A 44 3.65 14.41 -15.08
C GLU A 44 3.11 13.01 -15.39
N VAL A 45 2.68 12.26 -14.35
CA VAL A 45 2.16 10.90 -14.51
C VAL A 45 0.90 10.88 -15.37
N THR A 46 -0.04 11.79 -15.10
CA THR A 46 -1.29 11.84 -15.86
C THR A 46 -1.10 12.33 -17.30
N ALA A 47 -0.14 13.22 -17.55
CA ALA A 47 0.23 13.62 -18.92
C ALA A 47 0.83 12.46 -19.72
N ALA A 48 1.60 11.57 -19.07
CA ALA A 48 2.15 10.36 -19.68
C ALA A 48 1.09 9.26 -19.91
N SER A 49 -0.06 9.35 -19.24
CA SER A 49 -1.16 8.36 -19.29
C SER A 49 -2.49 9.05 -19.60
N PRO A 50 -2.76 9.47 -20.87
CA PRO A 50 -3.98 10.19 -21.24
C PRO A 50 -5.26 9.45 -20.83
N GLY A 51 -6.14 10.12 -20.08
CA GLY A 51 -7.35 9.52 -19.50
C GLY A 51 -7.22 9.15 -18.02
N MET A 52 -6.01 9.07 -17.48
CA MET A 52 -5.78 9.03 -16.02
C MET A 52 -6.00 10.42 -15.43
N ASP A 53 -6.58 10.50 -14.24
CA ASP A 53 -6.79 11.77 -13.54
C ASP A 53 -6.09 11.78 -12.18
N TYR A 54 -6.07 12.93 -11.52
CA TYR A 54 -5.44 13.06 -10.20
C TYR A 54 -6.21 13.98 -9.24
N VAL A 55 -5.89 13.86 -7.97
CA VAL A 55 -6.24 14.81 -6.93
C VAL A 55 -5.05 15.00 -5.97
N VAL A 56 -4.81 16.25 -5.56
CA VAL A 56 -3.79 16.53 -4.55
C VAL A 56 -4.33 16.06 -3.19
N LEU A 57 -3.53 15.24 -2.50
CA LEU A 57 -3.90 14.64 -1.22
C LEU A 57 -2.69 14.51 -0.30
N ASP A 58 -2.84 15.04 0.91
CA ASP A 58 -1.98 14.71 2.04
C ASP A 58 -2.73 13.76 2.98
N VAL A 59 -2.33 12.48 3.01
CA VAL A 59 -2.97 11.43 3.83
C VAL A 59 -2.74 11.63 5.33
N THR A 60 -1.83 12.52 5.74
CA THR A 60 -1.62 12.84 7.16
C THR A 60 -2.69 13.80 7.70
N ARG A 61 -3.43 14.48 6.82
CA ARG A 61 -4.39 15.53 7.14
C ARG A 61 -5.83 15.10 6.86
N ALA A 62 -6.66 15.07 7.90
CA ALA A 62 -8.06 14.66 7.78
C ALA A 62 -8.89 15.59 6.88
N ASP A 63 -8.61 16.91 6.91
CA ASP A 63 -9.26 17.90 6.05
C ASP A 63 -8.90 17.70 4.57
N SER A 64 -7.64 17.39 4.27
CA SER A 64 -7.19 17.07 2.91
C SER A 64 -7.87 15.80 2.38
N ILE A 65 -8.00 14.76 3.22
CA ILE A 65 -8.68 13.52 2.84
C ILE A 65 -10.16 13.81 2.55
N LYS A 66 -10.84 14.59 3.40
CA LYS A 66 -12.26 14.93 3.22
C LYS A 66 -12.49 15.70 1.93
N ALA A 67 -11.66 16.71 1.64
CA ALA A 67 -11.76 17.52 0.42
C ALA A 67 -11.48 16.67 -0.85
N ALA A 68 -10.44 15.84 -0.81
CA ALA A 68 -10.11 14.95 -1.94
C ALA A 68 -11.24 13.92 -2.19
N ALA A 69 -11.78 13.30 -1.13
CA ALA A 69 -12.87 12.34 -1.26
C ALA A 69 -14.12 12.99 -1.85
N GLN A 70 -14.52 14.18 -1.36
CA GLN A 70 -15.64 14.93 -1.94
C GLN A 70 -15.43 15.19 -3.43
N SER A 71 -14.30 15.75 -3.82
CA SER A 71 -13.98 16.05 -5.22
C SER A 71 -13.98 14.79 -6.11
N VAL A 72 -13.42 13.68 -5.63
CA VAL A 72 -13.39 12.42 -6.38
C VAL A 72 -14.80 11.84 -6.53
N LEU A 73 -15.62 11.82 -5.47
CA LEU A 73 -16.96 11.26 -5.52
C LEU A 73 -17.94 12.08 -6.35
N GLU A 74 -17.74 13.40 -6.44
CA GLU A 74 -18.51 14.28 -7.32
C GLU A 74 -18.16 14.03 -8.81
N ARG A 75 -16.87 13.88 -9.14
CA ARG A 75 -16.41 13.66 -10.52
C ARG A 75 -16.58 12.21 -10.99
N TYR A 76 -16.46 11.27 -10.07
CA TYR A 76 -16.46 9.82 -10.34
C TYR A 76 -17.49 9.08 -9.49
N PRO A 77 -18.79 9.27 -9.71
CA PRO A 77 -19.85 8.64 -8.91
C PRO A 77 -19.86 7.10 -9.00
N ALA A 78 -19.23 6.54 -10.03
CA ALA A 78 -19.07 5.09 -10.24
C ALA A 78 -17.82 4.52 -9.55
N LEU A 79 -17.11 5.29 -8.70
CA LEU A 79 -15.94 4.80 -7.97
C LEU A 79 -16.28 3.52 -7.19
N ASN A 80 -15.61 2.43 -7.53
CA ASN A 80 -15.83 1.11 -6.91
C ASN A 80 -14.56 0.48 -6.32
N VAL A 81 -13.36 1.04 -6.59
CA VAL A 81 -12.10 0.51 -6.05
C VAL A 81 -11.31 1.62 -5.34
N VAL A 82 -10.88 1.33 -4.12
CA VAL A 82 -9.98 2.22 -3.35
C VAL A 82 -8.73 1.44 -2.96
N ILE A 83 -7.56 2.01 -3.25
CA ILE A 83 -6.25 1.39 -2.96
C ILE A 83 -5.46 2.29 -2.01
N ASN A 84 -5.31 1.83 -0.78
CA ASN A 84 -4.48 2.45 0.25
C ASN A 84 -3.03 1.99 0.06
N ASN A 85 -2.25 2.77 -0.68
CA ASN A 85 -0.85 2.45 -0.98
C ASN A 85 0.14 3.48 -0.42
N ALA A 86 -0.27 4.73 -0.18
CA ALA A 86 0.62 5.75 0.36
C ALA A 86 1.30 5.29 1.66
N GLY A 87 2.63 5.46 1.72
CA GLY A 87 3.43 5.09 2.87
C GLY A 87 4.82 5.71 2.83
N ILE A 88 5.48 5.73 3.98
CA ILE A 88 6.89 6.11 4.16
C ILE A 88 7.58 5.06 5.01
N MET A 89 8.90 4.94 4.87
CA MET A 89 9.70 3.94 5.58
C MET A 89 11.03 4.57 6.06
N PRO A 90 10.98 5.45 7.05
CA PRO A 90 12.20 5.99 7.66
C PRO A 90 12.91 4.91 8.47
N PHE A 91 14.24 5.07 8.64
CA PHE A 91 14.99 4.31 9.63
C PHE A 91 14.67 4.79 11.04
N ASP A 92 14.66 3.88 11.98
CA ASP A 92 14.53 4.15 13.40
C ASP A 92 15.48 3.27 14.22
N ASN A 93 15.58 3.56 15.51
CA ASN A 93 16.37 2.77 16.45
C ASN A 93 15.53 2.49 17.70
N ALA A 94 14.86 1.34 17.74
CA ALA A 94 14.02 0.93 18.88
C ALA A 94 14.83 0.74 20.20
N ALA A 95 16.16 0.71 20.14
CA ALA A 95 17.05 0.64 21.30
C ALA A 95 17.67 2.00 21.68
N GLY A 96 17.29 3.08 21.02
CA GLY A 96 17.82 4.42 21.22
C GLY A 96 16.76 5.48 21.50
N GLU A 97 17.13 6.74 21.28
CA GLU A 97 16.21 7.86 21.40
C GLU A 97 15.16 7.84 20.27
N LEU A 98 13.93 8.19 20.62
CA LEU A 98 12.83 8.32 19.67
C LEU A 98 12.87 9.71 19.01
N ASP A 99 12.91 9.76 17.68
CA ASP A 99 12.49 10.94 16.94
C ASP A 99 10.95 11.00 16.92
N ASP A 100 10.36 11.70 17.88
CA ASP A 100 8.91 11.80 18.04
C ASP A 100 8.20 12.41 16.81
N ALA A 101 8.80 13.41 16.18
CA ALA A 101 8.23 14.06 14.99
C ALA A 101 8.19 13.10 13.79
N GLN A 102 9.25 12.32 13.59
CA GLN A 102 9.30 11.26 12.58
C GLN A 102 8.27 10.16 12.89
N ALA A 103 8.20 9.72 14.15
CA ALA A 103 7.26 8.69 14.59
C ALA A 103 5.81 9.10 14.37
N VAL A 104 5.41 10.31 14.77
CA VAL A 104 4.07 10.86 14.53
C VAL A 104 3.76 10.96 13.04
N THR A 105 4.72 11.39 12.23
CA THR A 105 4.55 11.47 10.77
C THR A 105 4.33 10.08 10.17
N LEU A 106 5.10 9.09 10.61
CA LEU A 106 4.98 7.69 10.18
C LEU A 106 3.62 7.09 10.55
N LEU A 107 3.18 7.25 11.81
CA LEU A 107 1.88 6.76 12.27
C LEU A 107 0.72 7.43 11.53
N ASN A 108 0.77 8.75 11.34
CA ASN A 108 -0.23 9.48 10.58
C ASN A 108 -0.30 9.03 9.12
N THR A 109 0.86 8.76 8.49
CA THR A 109 0.91 8.32 7.08
C THR A 109 0.47 6.88 6.94
N ASN A 110 1.08 5.96 7.69
CA ASN A 110 0.97 4.52 7.44
C ASN A 110 -0.21 3.86 8.16
N ILE A 111 -0.77 4.45 9.21
CA ILE A 111 -1.93 3.91 9.95
C ILE A 111 -3.15 4.80 9.77
N LEU A 112 -3.09 6.03 10.25
CA LEU A 112 -4.27 6.91 10.23
C LEU A 112 -4.67 7.32 8.82
N GLY A 113 -3.71 7.44 7.90
CA GLY A 113 -3.97 7.73 6.48
C GLY A 113 -4.92 6.70 5.85
N PRO A 114 -4.53 5.43 5.74
CA PRO A 114 -5.39 4.40 5.15
C PRO A 114 -6.70 4.19 5.90
N VAL A 115 -6.73 4.31 7.23
CA VAL A 115 -7.98 4.24 8.02
C VAL A 115 -8.94 5.36 7.64
N ARG A 116 -8.45 6.62 7.59
CA ARG A 116 -9.26 7.80 7.24
C ARG A 116 -9.69 7.78 5.78
N VAL A 117 -8.81 7.38 4.86
CA VAL A 117 -9.15 7.24 3.43
C VAL A 117 -10.23 6.18 3.26
N SER A 118 -10.08 5.01 3.85
CA SER A 118 -11.12 3.98 3.83
C SER A 118 -12.46 4.52 4.35
N ALA A 119 -12.46 5.19 5.50
CA ALA A 119 -13.68 5.76 6.09
C ALA A 119 -14.34 6.83 5.19
N ALA A 120 -13.55 7.61 4.45
CA ALA A 120 -14.07 8.65 3.56
C ALA A 120 -14.78 8.10 2.32
N PHE A 121 -14.43 6.89 1.87
CA PHE A 121 -14.99 6.30 0.65
C PHE A 121 -15.95 5.13 0.88
N ILE A 122 -15.91 4.50 2.07
CA ILE A 122 -16.56 3.20 2.31
C ILE A 122 -18.07 3.22 2.04
N GLU A 123 -18.78 4.27 2.45
CA GLU A 123 -20.23 4.34 2.29
C GLU A 123 -20.64 4.46 0.81
N ARG A 124 -19.78 5.04 -0.02
CA ARG A 124 -20.01 5.12 -1.47
C ARG A 124 -19.72 3.78 -2.13
N ILE A 125 -18.57 3.16 -1.85
CA ILE A 125 -18.21 1.92 -2.53
C ILE A 125 -19.12 0.75 -2.13
N LYS A 126 -19.70 0.74 -0.92
CA LYS A 126 -20.74 -0.22 -0.53
C LYS A 126 -21.94 -0.24 -1.49
N GLN A 127 -22.21 0.86 -2.17
CA GLN A 127 -23.33 1.03 -3.10
C GLN A 127 -22.98 0.62 -4.54
N GLN A 128 -21.71 0.30 -4.80
CA GLN A 128 -21.23 -0.03 -6.14
C GLN A 128 -21.13 -1.53 -6.36
N PRO A 129 -21.37 -2.00 -7.59
CA PRO A 129 -21.07 -3.38 -7.94
C PRO A 129 -19.56 -3.60 -7.96
N ASP A 130 -19.16 -4.86 -7.68
CA ASP A 130 -17.76 -5.28 -7.72
C ASP A 130 -16.82 -4.40 -6.87
N ALA A 131 -17.32 -3.90 -5.74
CA ALA A 131 -16.59 -2.98 -4.87
C ALA A 131 -15.38 -3.65 -4.22
N VAL A 132 -14.23 -2.96 -4.25
CA VAL A 132 -12.98 -3.49 -3.69
C VAL A 132 -12.28 -2.42 -2.86
N LEU A 133 -11.78 -2.83 -1.72
CA LEU A 133 -10.86 -2.05 -0.88
C LEU A 133 -9.54 -2.80 -0.76
N ILE A 134 -8.44 -2.20 -1.19
CA ILE A 134 -7.10 -2.78 -1.12
C ILE A 134 -6.27 -2.02 -0.09
N ASN A 135 -5.68 -2.76 0.86
CA ASN A 135 -4.71 -2.22 1.80
C ASN A 135 -3.32 -2.77 1.48
N ASN A 136 -2.35 -1.88 1.26
CA ASN A 136 -0.97 -2.25 1.02
C ASN A 136 -0.20 -2.29 2.36
N SER A 137 -0.02 -3.51 2.91
CA SER A 137 0.80 -3.76 4.10
C SER A 137 2.28 -3.96 3.74
N SER A 138 2.90 -5.02 4.14
CA SER A 138 4.30 -5.40 3.82
C SER A 138 4.59 -6.81 4.33
N VAL A 139 5.59 -7.49 3.77
CA VAL A 139 6.24 -8.66 4.40
C VAL A 139 6.69 -8.35 5.84
N LEU A 140 7.05 -7.09 6.11
CA LEU A 140 7.47 -6.64 7.45
C LEU A 140 6.30 -6.55 8.46
N ALA A 141 5.08 -6.81 8.04
CA ALA A 141 3.95 -7.07 8.96
C ALA A 141 4.08 -8.44 9.64
N PHE A 142 4.78 -9.39 9.03
CA PHE A 142 4.96 -10.77 9.49
C PHE A 142 6.38 -11.04 10.01
N LEU A 143 7.37 -10.29 9.50
CA LEU A 143 8.78 -10.43 9.84
C LEU A 143 9.40 -9.04 10.05
N PRO A 144 9.43 -8.53 11.30
CA PRO A 144 9.87 -7.16 11.56
C PRO A 144 11.37 -6.97 11.29
N LEU A 145 11.70 -5.86 10.65
CA LEU A 145 13.07 -5.42 10.39
C LEU A 145 13.51 -4.47 11.51
N ALA A 146 14.60 -4.81 12.21
CA ALA A 146 15.04 -4.09 13.40
C ALA A 146 15.47 -2.63 13.12
N THR A 147 16.01 -2.33 11.93
CA THR A 147 16.39 -0.97 11.53
C THR A 147 15.19 -0.08 11.13
N ASN A 148 14.00 -0.67 11.04
CA ASN A 148 12.75 -0.01 10.68
C ASN A 148 11.61 -0.59 11.56
N ALA A 149 11.85 -0.66 12.86
CA ALA A 149 10.97 -1.33 13.82
C ALA A 149 9.58 -0.69 13.86
N LEU A 150 9.52 0.64 13.90
CA LEU A 150 8.26 1.37 13.93
C LEU A 150 7.50 1.25 12.59
N TYR A 151 8.21 1.24 11.44
CA TYR A 151 7.58 0.93 10.16
C TYR A 151 6.94 -0.47 10.17
N SER A 152 7.70 -1.48 10.61
CA SER A 152 7.21 -2.86 10.71
C SER A 152 5.96 -2.93 11.59
N ALA A 153 5.96 -2.24 12.74
CA ALA A 153 4.80 -2.13 13.61
C ALA A 153 3.59 -1.47 12.91
N THR A 154 3.80 -0.41 12.09
CA THR A 154 2.69 0.18 11.32
C THR A 154 2.11 -0.78 10.30
N LYS A 155 2.92 -1.62 9.68
CA LYS A 155 2.46 -2.61 8.70
C LYS A 155 1.74 -3.79 9.35
N ALA A 156 2.19 -4.24 10.53
CA ALA A 156 1.45 -5.20 11.35
C ALA A 156 0.09 -4.62 11.81
N ALA A 157 0.03 -3.35 12.17
CA ALA A 157 -1.23 -2.67 12.51
C ALA A 157 -2.20 -2.64 11.32
N ILE A 158 -1.73 -2.35 10.09
CA ILE A 158 -2.58 -2.36 8.88
C ILE A 158 -3.03 -3.78 8.54
N HIS A 159 -2.18 -4.79 8.69
CA HIS A 159 -2.59 -6.19 8.56
C HIS A 159 -3.73 -6.53 9.53
N SER A 160 -3.56 -6.26 10.82
CA SER A 160 -4.61 -6.49 11.84
C SER A 160 -5.90 -5.72 11.55
N TYR A 161 -5.79 -4.45 11.13
CA TYR A 161 -6.93 -3.62 10.74
C TYR A 161 -7.66 -4.20 9.53
N THR A 162 -6.92 -4.70 8.53
CA THR A 162 -7.48 -5.32 7.33
C THR A 162 -8.29 -6.56 7.64
N LEU A 163 -7.82 -7.41 8.57
CA LEU A 163 -8.57 -8.58 9.04
C LEU A 163 -9.91 -8.17 9.67
N SER A 164 -9.89 -7.18 10.56
CA SER A 164 -11.10 -6.66 11.21
C SER A 164 -12.06 -6.01 10.21
N GLN A 165 -11.53 -5.22 9.27
CA GLN A 165 -12.30 -4.55 8.23
C GLN A 165 -12.97 -5.56 7.29
N ARG A 166 -12.28 -6.63 6.91
CA ARG A 166 -12.83 -7.72 6.11
C ARG A 166 -14.00 -8.40 6.83
N PHE A 167 -13.87 -8.66 8.13
CA PHE A 167 -14.95 -9.24 8.92
C PHE A 167 -16.18 -8.33 9.00
N LEU A 168 -15.98 -7.03 9.24
CA LEU A 168 -17.07 -6.06 9.35
C LEU A 168 -17.80 -5.81 8.02
N LEU A 169 -17.11 -5.99 6.90
CA LEU A 169 -17.67 -5.80 5.56
C LEU A 169 -18.18 -7.08 4.89
N ARG A 170 -18.08 -8.25 5.55
CA ARG A 170 -18.42 -9.57 4.98
C ARG A 170 -19.85 -9.71 4.44
N ASP A 171 -20.80 -8.98 5.05
CA ASP A 171 -22.20 -8.98 4.66
C ASP A 171 -22.55 -7.85 3.67
N THR A 172 -21.52 -7.16 3.16
CA THR A 172 -21.62 -6.15 2.10
C THR A 172 -21.06 -6.71 0.79
N GLY A 173 -21.28 -6.02 -0.30
CA GLY A 173 -20.66 -6.39 -1.59
C GLY A 173 -19.17 -6.03 -1.71
N VAL A 174 -18.53 -5.49 -0.64
CA VAL A 174 -17.14 -5.00 -0.70
C VAL A 174 -16.15 -6.13 -0.44
N GLN A 175 -15.31 -6.43 -1.42
CA GLN A 175 -14.16 -7.32 -1.24
C GLN A 175 -13.00 -6.53 -0.60
N VAL A 176 -12.45 -7.01 0.52
CA VAL A 176 -11.27 -6.43 1.17
C VAL A 176 -10.06 -7.30 0.89
N ILE A 177 -9.09 -6.74 0.15
CA ILE A 177 -7.87 -7.44 -0.26
C ILE A 177 -6.65 -6.80 0.42
N GLU A 178 -5.71 -7.62 0.84
CA GLU A 178 -4.40 -7.18 1.31
C GLU A 178 -3.33 -7.47 0.27
N ILE A 179 -2.43 -6.52 0.05
CA ILE A 179 -1.17 -6.72 -0.68
C ILE A 179 -0.04 -6.59 0.32
N SER A 180 0.89 -7.55 0.35
CA SER A 180 2.03 -7.55 1.27
C SER A 180 3.34 -7.63 0.49
N PRO A 181 3.87 -6.49 0.00
CA PRO A 181 5.09 -6.47 -0.80
C PRO A 181 6.31 -6.98 0.00
N PRO A 182 7.24 -7.69 -0.68
CA PRO A 182 8.62 -7.85 -0.19
C PRO A 182 9.39 -6.53 -0.30
N TRP A 183 10.71 -6.58 -0.14
CA TRP A 183 11.56 -5.49 -0.61
C TRP A 183 11.50 -5.43 -2.14
N VAL A 184 10.81 -4.41 -2.66
CA VAL A 184 10.70 -4.10 -4.10
C VAL A 184 11.62 -2.95 -4.43
N ASP A 185 12.37 -3.05 -5.55
CA ASP A 185 13.33 -2.03 -5.98
C ASP A 185 12.62 -0.74 -6.41
N THR A 186 12.39 0.14 -5.45
CA THR A 186 11.68 1.42 -5.59
C THR A 186 12.34 2.52 -4.75
N ASP A 187 11.92 3.77 -4.96
CA ASP A 187 12.40 4.92 -4.19
C ASP A 187 11.90 4.97 -2.73
N LEU A 188 11.14 3.98 -2.25
CA LEU A 188 10.62 3.97 -0.87
C LEU A 188 11.75 3.93 0.16
N ILE A 189 12.77 3.11 -0.10
CA ILE A 189 14.03 3.05 0.66
C ILE A 189 15.10 3.72 -0.21
N TYR A 190 15.51 3.03 -1.25
CA TYR A 190 16.47 3.47 -2.24
C TYR A 190 16.43 2.50 -3.45
N LYS A 191 16.25 3.04 -4.65
CA LYS A 191 16.32 2.26 -5.88
C LYS A 191 17.78 1.96 -6.22
N SER A 192 18.24 0.79 -5.83
CA SER A 192 19.65 0.41 -5.87
C SER A 192 20.02 -0.58 -6.96
N GLY A 193 19.05 -1.30 -7.54
CA GLY A 193 19.31 -2.48 -8.38
C GLY A 193 19.91 -3.65 -7.59
N ASP A 194 19.77 -3.67 -6.27
CA ASP A 194 20.25 -4.75 -5.41
C ASP A 194 19.55 -6.06 -5.77
N PRO A 195 20.30 -7.16 -6.05
CA PRO A 195 19.70 -8.44 -6.47
C PRO A 195 18.77 -9.08 -5.41
N ARG A 196 18.82 -8.63 -4.16
CA ARG A 196 17.89 -9.07 -3.10
C ARG A 196 16.51 -8.42 -3.25
N ALA A 197 16.44 -7.21 -3.82
CA ALA A 197 15.20 -6.52 -4.07
C ALA A 197 14.47 -7.18 -5.26
N MET A 198 13.16 -7.33 -5.15
CA MET A 198 12.34 -7.80 -6.27
C MET A 198 12.21 -6.69 -7.32
N PRO A 199 12.46 -6.94 -8.60
CA PRO A 199 12.19 -5.98 -9.65
C PRO A 199 10.72 -5.51 -9.61
N LEU A 200 10.48 -4.21 -9.83
CA LEU A 200 9.14 -3.64 -9.71
C LEU A 200 8.15 -4.25 -10.71
N ASP A 201 8.56 -4.48 -11.93
CA ASP A 201 7.74 -5.08 -13.00
C ASP A 201 7.36 -6.54 -12.68
N GLU A 202 8.30 -7.32 -12.14
CA GLU A 202 8.05 -8.69 -11.66
C GLU A 202 7.01 -8.68 -10.54
N PHE A 203 7.20 -7.81 -9.52
CA PHE A 203 6.24 -7.65 -8.43
C PHE A 203 4.84 -7.27 -8.93
N ILE A 204 4.73 -6.32 -9.85
CA ILE A 204 3.44 -5.87 -10.39
C ILE A 204 2.76 -6.99 -11.18
N ASN A 205 3.49 -7.70 -12.04
CA ASN A 205 2.91 -8.78 -12.84
C ASN A 205 2.35 -9.88 -11.95
N GLU A 206 3.14 -10.38 -11.00
CA GLU A 206 2.69 -11.43 -10.08
C GLU A 206 1.53 -10.96 -9.17
N THR A 207 1.57 -9.70 -8.68
CA THR A 207 0.47 -9.12 -7.91
C THR A 207 -0.82 -9.09 -8.72
N PHE A 208 -0.77 -8.70 -9.99
CA PHE A 208 -1.95 -8.65 -10.84
C PHE A 208 -2.50 -10.05 -11.17
N ASP A 209 -1.63 -11.04 -11.35
CA ASP A 209 -2.06 -12.44 -11.50
C ASP A 209 -2.85 -12.90 -10.26
N LYS A 210 -2.35 -12.59 -9.05
CA LYS A 210 -3.06 -12.89 -7.79
C LYS A 210 -4.38 -12.09 -7.68
N LEU A 211 -4.38 -10.79 -7.98
CA LEU A 211 -5.59 -9.95 -7.94
C LEU A 211 -6.68 -10.45 -8.91
N GLY A 212 -6.31 -11.01 -10.04
CA GLY A 212 -7.22 -11.62 -11.02
C GLY A 212 -7.95 -12.87 -10.52
N THR A 213 -7.47 -13.45 -9.42
CA THR A 213 -8.13 -14.58 -8.75
C THR A 213 -9.15 -14.08 -7.71
N ASN A 214 -9.86 -14.99 -7.05
CA ASN A 214 -10.76 -14.64 -5.94
C ASN A 214 -10.00 -14.67 -4.60
N THR A 215 -8.82 -14.05 -4.54
CA THR A 215 -8.01 -14.00 -3.31
C THR A 215 -8.41 -12.85 -2.40
N ILE A 216 -8.19 -13.03 -1.11
CA ILE A 216 -8.28 -11.97 -0.10
C ILE A 216 -6.90 -11.42 0.30
N GLU A 217 -5.83 -12.13 -0.11
CA GLU A 217 -4.43 -11.71 0.09
C GLU A 217 -3.68 -11.92 -1.24
N ALA A 218 -3.31 -10.83 -1.90
CA ALA A 218 -2.48 -10.86 -3.11
C ALA A 218 -1.00 -10.80 -2.69
N ILE A 219 -0.49 -11.95 -2.27
CA ILE A 219 0.88 -12.12 -1.76
C ILE A 219 1.72 -12.84 -2.80
N VAL A 220 2.84 -12.23 -3.19
CA VAL A 220 3.79 -12.85 -4.14
C VAL A 220 4.49 -14.05 -3.53
N ASP A 221 4.85 -15.04 -4.35
CA ASP A 221 5.29 -16.36 -3.88
C ASP A 221 6.49 -16.29 -2.93
N ARG A 222 7.44 -15.37 -3.15
CA ARG A 222 8.60 -15.19 -2.27
C ARG A 222 8.25 -14.74 -0.84
N VAL A 223 7.05 -14.20 -0.60
CA VAL A 223 6.58 -13.77 0.74
C VAL A 223 5.82 -14.88 1.46
N LEU A 224 5.26 -15.86 0.73
CA LEU A 224 4.44 -16.92 1.32
C LEU A 224 5.14 -17.67 2.48
N PRO A 225 6.43 -18.06 2.38
CA PRO A 225 7.09 -18.75 3.50
C PRO A 225 7.15 -17.93 4.79
N VAL A 226 7.21 -16.58 4.66
CA VAL A 226 7.19 -15.67 5.82
C VAL A 226 5.78 -15.50 6.34
N ARG A 227 4.79 -15.37 5.44
CA ARG A 227 3.38 -15.24 5.78
C ARG A 227 2.85 -16.48 6.50
N ASP A 228 3.29 -17.66 6.09
CA ASP A 228 2.81 -18.96 6.56
C ASP A 228 3.55 -19.47 7.80
N ASN A 229 4.59 -18.76 8.25
CA ASN A 229 5.41 -19.12 9.41
C ASN A 229 5.18 -18.22 10.65
N PRO A 230 3.96 -18.00 11.13
CA PRO A 230 3.72 -17.39 12.43
C PRO A 230 3.82 -18.44 13.54
N GLY A 231 4.25 -18.04 14.73
CA GLY A 231 4.11 -18.86 15.93
C GLY A 231 5.42 -19.22 16.63
N ALA A 232 5.62 -20.47 17.04
CA ALA A 232 6.70 -20.88 17.96
C ALA A 232 8.11 -20.51 17.50
N ASP A 233 8.36 -20.46 16.20
CA ASP A 233 9.67 -20.15 15.62
C ASP A 233 9.85 -18.65 15.28
N GLU A 234 8.88 -17.79 15.59
CA GLU A 234 8.91 -16.36 15.28
C GLU A 234 10.20 -15.67 15.78
N HIS A 235 10.59 -15.91 17.03
CA HIS A 235 11.80 -15.30 17.60
C HIS A 235 13.07 -15.73 16.88
N THR A 236 13.17 -17.01 16.50
CA THR A 236 14.32 -17.53 15.74
C THR A 236 14.37 -16.91 14.36
N LEU A 237 13.25 -16.84 13.66
CA LEU A 237 13.14 -16.25 12.32
C LEU A 237 13.49 -14.75 12.33
N VAL A 238 12.96 -13.99 13.30
CA VAL A 238 13.26 -12.56 13.47
C VAL A 238 14.73 -12.33 13.71
N ASN A 239 15.37 -13.13 14.60
CA ASN A 239 16.79 -13.01 14.91
C ASN A 239 17.67 -13.33 13.68
N GLN A 240 17.39 -14.41 12.96
CA GLN A 240 18.13 -14.79 11.75
C GLN A 240 17.99 -13.75 10.64
N PHE A 241 16.80 -13.23 10.41
CA PHE A 241 16.54 -12.19 9.42
C PHE A 241 17.33 -10.91 9.74
N ASN A 242 17.23 -10.41 10.97
CA ASN A 242 17.91 -9.18 11.34
C ASN A 242 19.44 -9.33 11.38
N GLN A 243 19.95 -10.51 11.76
CA GLN A 243 21.38 -10.79 11.67
C GLN A 243 21.86 -10.78 10.20
N SER A 244 21.10 -11.38 9.28
CA SER A 244 21.45 -11.38 7.86
C SER A 244 21.48 -9.97 7.26
N VAL A 245 20.58 -9.08 7.70
CA VAL A 245 20.58 -7.66 7.31
C VAL A 245 21.76 -6.91 7.94
N ALA A 246 22.10 -7.20 9.20
CA ALA A 246 23.27 -6.58 9.85
C ALA A 246 24.58 -6.98 9.17
N ASP A 247 24.71 -8.25 8.76
CA ASP A 247 25.90 -8.76 8.05
C ASP A 247 26.01 -8.24 6.59
N ASN A 248 24.88 -7.92 5.97
CA ASN A 248 24.79 -7.39 4.61
C ASN A 248 23.71 -6.29 4.54
N PRO A 249 24.01 -5.07 4.99
CA PRO A 249 23.05 -3.98 5.10
C PRO A 249 22.34 -3.65 3.78
N ILE A 250 21.08 -3.20 3.89
CA ILE A 250 20.34 -2.64 2.77
C ILE A 250 21.02 -1.35 2.34
N PRO A 251 21.35 -1.18 1.03
CA PRO A 251 21.98 0.05 0.56
C PRO A 251 21.08 1.26 0.84
N VAL A 252 21.70 2.33 1.34
CA VAL A 252 21.09 3.64 1.58
C VAL A 252 21.93 4.72 0.92
N GLN A 253 21.30 5.85 0.53
CA GLN A 253 22.00 7.00 -0.01
C GLN A 253 22.85 7.68 1.07
#